data_f85900eae5e5174427c12d25df3bb068
#
_entry.id   f85900eae5e5174427c12d25df3bb068
#
_cell.length_a   1.000
_cell.length_b   1.000
_cell.length_c   1.000
_cell.angle_alpha   90.00
_cell.angle_beta   90.00
_cell.angle_gamma   90.00
#
_symmetry.space_group_name_H-M   'P 1'
#
loop_
_entity.id
_entity.type
_entity.pdbx_description
1 polymer ?
#
loop_
_entity_poly.entity_id
_entity_poly.type
_entity_poly.pdbx_seq_one_letter_code
_entity_poly.pdbx_strand_id
1 'polypeptide(L)'
;MKKTLRSFRLFAAVAALTQLLAAEVTPPSQELLLQLDPAKSGADIILVATLHTVDGSFSLKRGAIRFDPATGKASGEVVFDATSGKTGNSSRDNKMHKDVIQSQRYPEIVFHPDRADGTLSTSGDSTLQVHGTFAIHGAEHEVTFPVQVSLSGNAWTAKASFQIPYVKWGMKNPSVLFLRVADTVRVQFHAGGSIAQ
;
A
#
# COMPACT_ATOMS: atom_id res chain seq x y z
N MET A 1 -55.28 -7.41 -81.14
CA MET A 1 -54.25 -8.08 -80.31
C MET A 1 -53.56 -7.02 -79.48
N LYS A 2 -53.91 -6.88 -78.18
CA LYS A 2 -53.35 -5.88 -77.26
C LYS A 2 -52.60 -6.64 -76.16
N LYS A 3 -51.30 -6.47 -76.09
CA LYS A 3 -50.45 -6.99 -75.02
C LYS A 3 -50.35 -5.97 -73.88
N THR A 4 -50.85 -6.32 -72.73
CA THR A 4 -50.78 -5.53 -71.51
C THR A 4 -49.45 -5.87 -70.80
N LEU A 5 -48.62 -4.84 -70.60
CA LEU A 5 -47.39 -4.87 -69.86
C LEU A 5 -47.67 -4.67 -68.35
N ARG A 6 -47.40 -5.67 -67.51
CA ARG A 6 -47.51 -5.56 -66.05
C ARG A 6 -46.18 -5.08 -65.46
N SER A 7 -46.25 -3.89 -64.91
CA SER A 7 -45.11 -3.32 -64.14
C SER A 7 -44.95 -3.99 -62.77
N PHE A 8 -43.80 -4.59 -62.54
CA PHE A 8 -43.39 -5.17 -61.26
C PHE A 8 -42.73 -4.07 -60.43
N ARG A 9 -43.40 -3.60 -59.35
CA ARG A 9 -42.78 -2.66 -58.38
C ARG A 9 -42.02 -3.46 -57.33
N LEU A 10 -40.72 -3.28 -57.34
CA LEU A 10 -39.79 -3.83 -56.34
C LEU A 10 -39.86 -2.93 -55.10
N PHE A 11 -40.40 -3.46 -54.00
CA PHE A 11 -40.30 -2.83 -52.69
C PHE A 11 -38.98 -3.22 -52.06
N ALA A 12 -38.02 -2.28 -51.98
CA ALA A 12 -36.81 -2.41 -51.20
C ALA A 12 -37.12 -2.07 -49.73
N ALA A 13 -37.20 -3.08 -48.88
CA ALA A 13 -37.31 -2.91 -47.44
C ALA A 13 -35.90 -2.59 -46.87
N VAL A 14 -35.71 -1.35 -46.48
CA VAL A 14 -34.51 -0.93 -45.72
C VAL A 14 -34.73 -1.31 -44.26
N ALA A 15 -34.13 -2.39 -43.83
CA ALA A 15 -34.05 -2.76 -42.42
C ALA A 15 -32.96 -1.90 -41.73
N ALA A 16 -33.38 -0.85 -41.03
CA ALA A 16 -32.50 -0.06 -40.15
C ALA A 16 -32.18 -0.88 -38.89
N LEU A 17 -30.97 -1.45 -38.84
CA LEU A 17 -30.44 -2.14 -37.66
C LEU A 17 -30.00 -1.08 -36.64
N THR A 18 -30.87 -0.72 -35.72
CA THR A 18 -30.53 0.11 -34.55
C THR A 18 -29.71 -0.74 -33.57
N GLN A 19 -28.41 -0.59 -33.61
CA GLN A 19 -27.53 -1.11 -32.54
C GLN A 19 -27.75 -0.28 -31.28
N LEU A 20 -28.45 -0.86 -30.31
CA LEU A 20 -28.53 -0.33 -28.94
C LEU A 20 -27.15 -0.54 -28.30
N LEU A 21 -26.32 0.51 -28.22
CA LEU A 21 -25.17 0.51 -27.32
C LEU A 21 -25.72 0.41 -25.89
N ALA A 22 -25.72 -0.79 -25.34
CA ALA A 22 -25.84 -0.99 -23.91
C ALA A 22 -24.59 -0.37 -23.26
N ALA A 23 -24.73 0.84 -22.71
CA ALA A 23 -23.73 1.36 -21.79
C ALA A 23 -23.71 0.41 -20.59
N GLU A 24 -22.62 -0.33 -20.42
CA GLU A 24 -22.38 -1.10 -19.21
C GLU A 24 -22.34 -0.09 -18.06
N VAL A 25 -23.42 -0.04 -17.29
CA VAL A 25 -23.45 0.66 -16.00
C VAL A 25 -22.59 -0.16 -15.04
N THR A 26 -21.31 0.19 -14.98
CA THR A 26 -20.44 -0.33 -13.94
C THR A 26 -21.04 0.05 -12.59
N PRO A 27 -21.41 -0.90 -11.71
CA PRO A 27 -21.93 -0.56 -10.40
C PRO A 27 -20.90 0.33 -9.69
N PRO A 28 -21.34 1.33 -8.91
CA PRO A 28 -20.41 2.18 -8.17
C PRO A 28 -19.53 1.29 -7.32
N SER A 29 -18.21 1.36 -7.54
CA SER A 29 -17.24 0.65 -6.72
C SER A 29 -17.38 1.19 -5.30
N GLN A 30 -17.64 0.30 -4.34
CA GLN A 30 -17.76 0.67 -2.95
C GLN A 30 -16.34 0.85 -2.37
N GLU A 31 -15.81 2.07 -2.56
CA GLU A 31 -14.51 2.45 -2.04
C GLU A 31 -14.53 2.37 -0.50
N LEU A 32 -13.57 1.67 0.07
CA LEU A 32 -13.38 1.57 1.52
C LEU A 32 -12.44 2.67 1.98
N LEU A 33 -12.84 3.45 2.98
CA LEU A 33 -11.95 4.37 3.66
C LEU A 33 -11.45 3.73 4.96
N LEU A 34 -10.21 3.25 4.93
CA LEU A 34 -9.53 2.61 6.06
C LEU A 34 -8.81 3.68 6.88
N GLN A 35 -9.35 4.02 8.04
CA GLN A 35 -8.71 4.92 9.01
C GLN A 35 -7.81 4.12 9.93
N LEU A 36 -6.53 4.50 10.03
CA LEU A 36 -5.57 3.88 10.94
C LEU A 36 -5.65 4.53 12.33
N ASP A 37 -5.66 3.69 13.35
CA ASP A 37 -5.58 4.13 14.76
C ASP A 37 -4.11 4.10 15.21
N PRO A 38 -3.47 5.24 15.53
CA PRO A 38 -2.08 5.27 15.97
C PRO A 38 -1.80 4.44 17.22
N ALA A 39 -2.81 4.26 18.09
CA ALA A 39 -2.65 3.44 19.30
C ALA A 39 -2.61 1.93 19.00
N LYS A 40 -3.07 1.50 17.81
CA LYS A 40 -3.14 0.11 17.37
C LYS A 40 -2.20 -0.18 16.19
N SER A 41 -1.35 0.78 15.84
CA SER A 41 -0.54 0.70 14.63
C SER A 41 0.90 1.13 14.88
N GLY A 42 1.83 0.43 14.23
CA GLY A 42 3.26 0.74 14.36
C GLY A 42 4.09 -0.13 13.43
N ALA A 43 5.39 0.10 13.47
CA ALA A 43 6.36 -0.71 12.75
C ALA A 43 7.49 -1.11 13.69
N ASP A 44 7.72 -2.42 13.79
CA ASP A 44 8.91 -2.97 14.44
C ASP A 44 9.99 -3.23 13.39
N ILE A 45 11.21 -3.00 13.75
CA ILE A 45 12.39 -3.27 12.91
C ILE A 45 13.28 -4.32 13.54
N ILE A 46 13.85 -5.18 12.72
CA ILE A 46 14.81 -6.22 13.11
C ILE A 46 16.04 -6.07 12.23
N LEU A 47 17.15 -5.68 12.84
CA LEU A 47 18.42 -5.46 12.18
C LEU A 47 19.45 -6.47 12.66
N VAL A 48 19.97 -7.28 11.73
CA VAL A 48 20.97 -8.31 12.06
C VAL A 48 22.36 -7.68 12.13
N ALA A 49 23.07 -7.96 13.21
CA ALA A 49 24.47 -7.61 13.38
C ALA A 49 25.31 -8.86 13.74
N THR A 50 26.62 -8.76 13.68
CA THR A 50 27.54 -9.91 13.84
C THR A 50 27.31 -10.70 15.12
N LEU A 51 27.04 -10.02 16.23
CA LEU A 51 26.98 -10.65 17.56
C LEU A 51 25.55 -10.79 18.09
N HIS A 52 24.60 -10.04 17.55
CA HIS A 52 23.21 -10.02 18.05
C HIS A 52 22.28 -9.35 17.03
N THR A 53 21.01 -9.58 17.22
CA THR A 53 19.96 -8.87 16.52
C THR A 53 19.56 -7.61 17.31
N VAL A 54 19.28 -6.54 16.60
CA VAL A 54 18.78 -5.30 17.17
C VAL A 54 17.30 -5.17 16.81
N ASP A 55 16.46 -5.15 17.82
CA ASP A 55 15.04 -4.85 17.69
C ASP A 55 14.83 -3.36 17.96
N GLY A 56 13.88 -2.77 17.24
CA GLY A 56 13.49 -1.38 17.41
C GLY A 56 12.07 -1.15 16.95
N SER A 57 11.53 0.05 17.20
CA SER A 57 10.17 0.37 16.83
C SER A 57 10.02 1.82 16.40
N PHE A 58 9.02 2.08 15.55
CA PHE A 58 8.56 3.41 15.13
C PHE A 58 7.06 3.50 15.34
N SER A 59 6.61 4.65 15.84
CA SER A 59 5.19 4.93 16.06
C SER A 59 4.52 5.43 14.80
N LEU A 60 3.29 4.99 14.55
CA LEU A 60 2.43 5.60 13.55
C LEU A 60 2.04 7.01 14.01
N LYS A 61 2.15 8.00 13.12
CA LYS A 61 1.72 9.37 13.34
C LYS A 61 0.27 9.59 12.90
N ARG A 62 -0.05 9.12 11.70
CA ARG A 62 -1.37 9.17 11.07
C ARG A 62 -1.43 8.21 9.89
N GLY A 63 -2.63 7.88 9.44
CA GLY A 63 -2.82 7.13 8.20
C GLY A 63 -4.28 7.02 7.82
N ALA A 64 -4.54 7.13 6.52
CA ALA A 64 -5.82 6.84 5.91
C ALA A 64 -5.60 6.29 4.49
N ILE A 65 -6.25 5.21 4.17
CA ILE A 65 -6.15 4.54 2.87
C ILE A 65 -7.56 4.44 2.28
N ARG A 66 -7.71 4.89 1.05
CA ARG A 66 -8.86 4.59 0.19
C ARG A 66 -8.51 3.36 -0.63
N PHE A 67 -9.37 2.38 -0.63
CA PHE A 67 -9.18 1.14 -1.37
C PHE A 67 -10.46 0.76 -2.10
N ASP A 68 -10.36 0.52 -3.39
CA ASP A 68 -11.41 -0.02 -4.23
C ASP A 68 -11.20 -1.51 -4.49
N PRO A 69 -11.96 -2.40 -3.83
CA PRO A 69 -11.81 -3.85 -3.98
C PRO A 69 -12.12 -4.37 -5.39
N ALA A 70 -12.90 -3.62 -6.18
CA ALA A 70 -13.27 -4.05 -7.53
C ALA A 70 -12.14 -3.83 -8.55
N THR A 71 -11.35 -2.77 -8.37
CA THR A 71 -10.26 -2.40 -9.28
C THR A 71 -8.87 -2.66 -8.72
N GLY A 72 -8.76 -2.91 -7.41
CA GLY A 72 -7.48 -3.01 -6.71
C GLY A 72 -6.79 -1.65 -6.50
N LYS A 73 -7.42 -0.55 -6.89
CA LYS A 73 -6.86 0.79 -6.73
C LYS A 73 -6.76 1.16 -5.26
N ALA A 74 -5.60 1.69 -4.87
CA ALA A 74 -5.39 2.22 -3.52
C ALA A 74 -4.87 3.65 -3.62
N SER A 75 -5.09 4.45 -2.58
CA SER A 75 -4.55 5.80 -2.45
C SER A 75 -4.56 6.25 -1.00
N GLY A 76 -3.86 7.34 -0.70
CA GLY A 76 -3.75 7.86 0.64
C GLY A 76 -2.33 7.76 1.18
N GLU A 77 -2.19 7.75 2.50
CA GLU A 77 -0.88 7.71 3.14
C GLU A 77 -0.87 6.97 4.48
N VAL A 78 0.28 6.38 4.81
CA VAL A 78 0.61 5.85 6.12
C VAL A 78 1.90 6.55 6.57
N VAL A 79 1.83 7.33 7.64
CA VAL A 79 2.92 8.20 8.08
C VAL A 79 3.43 7.77 9.45
N PHE A 80 4.72 7.43 9.50
CA PHE A 80 5.43 7.13 10.74
C PHE A 80 6.23 8.33 11.19
N ASP A 81 6.31 8.52 12.50
CA ASP A 81 7.20 9.49 13.11
C ASP A 81 8.63 8.93 13.11
N ALA A 82 9.50 9.43 12.23
CA ALA A 82 10.90 9.03 12.18
C ALA A 82 11.67 9.41 13.47
N THR A 83 11.18 10.39 14.23
CA THR A 83 11.81 10.81 15.49
C THR A 83 11.44 9.89 16.66
N SER A 84 10.40 9.08 16.53
CA SER A 84 9.95 8.12 17.55
C SER A 84 10.79 6.85 17.61
N GLY A 85 11.71 6.66 16.66
CA GLY A 85 12.52 5.47 16.53
C GLY A 85 13.32 5.15 17.79
N LYS A 86 13.21 3.93 18.31
CA LYS A 86 13.92 3.49 19.50
C LYS A 86 14.29 2.01 19.41
N THR A 87 15.42 1.67 20.03
CA THR A 87 15.96 0.30 20.07
C THR A 87 16.25 -0.16 21.50
N GLY A 88 15.84 0.65 22.51
CA GLY A 88 16.12 0.37 23.91
C GLY A 88 17.56 0.69 24.36
N ASN A 89 18.38 1.34 23.51
CA ASN A 89 19.72 1.79 23.85
C ASN A 89 19.94 3.21 23.33
N SER A 90 20.04 4.18 24.21
CA SER A 90 20.12 5.61 23.88
C SER A 90 21.30 5.99 22.98
N SER A 91 22.46 5.36 23.15
CA SER A 91 23.63 5.62 22.29
C SER A 91 23.39 5.15 20.86
N ARG A 92 22.78 3.98 20.70
CA ARG A 92 22.38 3.45 19.39
C ARG A 92 21.26 4.27 18.75
N ASP A 93 20.27 4.68 19.53
CA ASP A 93 19.16 5.53 19.09
C ASP A 93 19.70 6.88 18.60
N ASN A 94 20.60 7.52 19.34
CA ASN A 94 21.25 8.77 18.92
C ASN A 94 22.00 8.61 17.58
N LYS A 95 22.74 7.50 17.41
CA LYS A 95 23.44 7.19 16.15
C LYS A 95 22.47 6.92 15.01
N MET A 96 21.40 6.17 15.25
CA MET A 96 20.35 5.91 14.26
C MET A 96 19.72 7.23 13.79
N HIS A 97 19.28 8.08 14.70
CA HIS A 97 18.64 9.37 14.39
C HIS A 97 19.58 10.33 13.67
N LYS A 98 20.84 10.43 14.11
CA LYS A 98 21.79 11.40 13.57
C LYS A 98 22.38 10.95 12.24
N ASP A 99 22.82 9.70 12.17
CA ASP A 99 23.72 9.23 11.10
C ASP A 99 22.99 8.37 10.05
N VAL A 100 21.93 7.64 10.44
CA VAL A 100 21.28 6.67 9.54
C VAL A 100 20.03 7.29 8.91
N ILE A 101 18.98 7.53 9.71
CA ILE A 101 17.70 8.05 9.20
C ILE A 101 17.66 9.57 9.12
N GLN A 102 18.57 10.28 9.80
CA GLN A 102 18.63 11.76 9.88
C GLN A 102 17.26 12.36 10.23
N SER A 103 16.63 11.87 11.29
CA SER A 103 15.24 12.15 11.64
C SER A 103 14.92 13.62 11.92
N GLN A 104 15.91 14.44 12.26
CA GLN A 104 15.72 15.90 12.37
C GLN A 104 15.54 16.56 10.99
N ARG A 105 16.18 16.01 9.94
CA ARG A 105 16.07 16.51 8.59
C ARG A 105 14.87 15.88 7.85
N TYR A 106 14.58 14.62 8.15
CA TYR A 106 13.53 13.82 7.55
C TYR A 106 12.64 13.26 8.67
N PRO A 107 11.73 14.07 9.23
CA PRO A 107 10.99 13.71 10.45
C PRO A 107 9.86 12.71 10.22
N GLU A 108 9.53 12.41 8.97
CA GLU A 108 8.48 11.47 8.59
C GLU A 108 8.99 10.40 7.63
N ILE A 109 8.48 9.18 7.80
CA ILE A 109 8.57 8.10 6.83
C ILE A 109 7.15 7.89 6.32
N VAL A 110 6.95 8.07 5.02
CA VAL A 110 5.61 8.03 4.41
C VAL A 110 5.51 6.89 3.42
N PHE A 111 4.44 6.12 3.50
CA PHE A 111 4.09 5.13 2.49
C PHE A 111 2.82 5.56 1.75
N HIS A 112 2.90 5.65 0.44
CA HIS A 112 1.79 5.93 -0.47
C HIS A 112 1.43 4.66 -1.23
N PRO A 113 0.36 3.94 -0.85
CA PRO A 113 -0.15 2.83 -1.64
C PRO A 113 -0.79 3.35 -2.93
N ASP A 114 -0.63 2.62 -4.03
CA ASP A 114 -1.33 2.91 -5.30
C ASP A 114 -2.16 1.74 -5.80
N ARG A 115 -1.82 0.51 -5.40
CA ARG A 115 -2.53 -0.71 -5.78
C ARG A 115 -2.41 -1.80 -4.72
N ALA A 116 -3.46 -2.62 -4.62
CA ALA A 116 -3.44 -3.88 -3.87
C ALA A 116 -4.10 -4.97 -4.72
N ASP A 117 -3.30 -5.96 -5.11
CA ASP A 117 -3.73 -7.09 -5.93
C ASP A 117 -4.12 -8.27 -5.03
N GLY A 118 -5.23 -8.92 -5.34
CA GLY A 118 -5.78 -10.05 -4.58
C GLY A 118 -7.27 -9.88 -4.32
N THR A 119 -7.84 -10.82 -3.58
CA THR A 119 -9.26 -10.76 -3.19
C THR A 119 -9.39 -10.40 -1.72
N LEU A 120 -10.07 -9.30 -1.44
CA LEU A 120 -10.43 -8.92 -0.08
C LEU A 120 -11.75 -9.61 0.30
N SER A 121 -11.71 -10.46 1.32
CA SER A 121 -12.92 -11.07 1.91
C SER A 121 -13.70 -10.02 2.68
N THR A 122 -15.03 -10.09 2.62
CA THR A 122 -15.92 -9.20 3.39
C THR A 122 -15.86 -9.47 4.90
N SER A 123 -15.34 -10.64 5.29
CA SER A 123 -15.08 -11.02 6.67
C SER A 123 -13.92 -12.02 6.74
N GLY A 124 -13.13 -11.98 7.83
CA GLY A 124 -11.97 -12.86 8.03
C GLY A 124 -10.72 -12.40 7.30
N ASP A 125 -9.81 -13.34 7.08
CA ASP A 125 -8.45 -13.07 6.63
C ASP A 125 -8.32 -13.08 5.10
N SER A 126 -7.53 -12.15 4.60
CA SER A 126 -7.14 -12.05 3.19
C SER A 126 -5.66 -11.75 3.09
N THR A 127 -5.03 -12.10 1.98
CA THR A 127 -3.66 -11.67 1.67
C THR A 127 -3.67 -10.90 0.36
N LEU A 128 -3.23 -9.64 0.41
CA LEU A 128 -3.11 -8.76 -0.74
C LEU A 128 -1.64 -8.46 -1.03
N GLN A 129 -1.28 -8.34 -2.31
CA GLN A 129 0.01 -7.80 -2.72
C GLN A 129 -0.14 -6.29 -2.86
N VAL A 130 0.41 -5.54 -1.90
CA VAL A 130 0.32 -4.08 -1.88
C VAL A 130 1.54 -3.49 -2.58
N HIS A 131 1.29 -2.69 -3.60
CA HIS A 131 2.27 -1.86 -4.28
C HIS A 131 2.15 -0.41 -3.80
N GLY A 132 3.26 0.32 -3.82
CA GLY A 132 3.29 1.73 -3.48
C GLY A 132 4.72 2.26 -3.34
N THR A 133 4.82 3.49 -2.86
CA THR A 133 6.08 4.21 -2.76
C THR A 133 6.37 4.61 -1.31
N PHE A 134 7.57 4.29 -0.82
CA PHE A 134 8.10 4.86 0.43
C PHE A 134 8.85 6.15 0.13
N ALA A 135 8.45 7.24 0.78
CA ALA A 135 9.24 8.46 0.91
C ALA A 135 10.01 8.39 2.24
N ILE A 136 11.32 8.14 2.17
CA ILE A 136 12.21 7.98 3.32
C ILE A 136 13.56 8.61 3.02
N HIS A 137 14.15 9.28 4.00
CA HIS A 137 15.50 9.87 3.89
C HIS A 137 15.65 10.82 2.68
N GLY A 138 14.56 11.49 2.27
CA GLY A 138 14.51 12.45 1.19
C GLY A 138 14.48 11.86 -0.23
N ALA A 139 14.21 10.58 -0.37
CA ALA A 139 14.06 9.89 -1.64
C ALA A 139 12.81 8.99 -1.66
N GLU A 140 12.34 8.67 -2.85
CA GLU A 140 11.19 7.79 -3.09
C GLU A 140 11.66 6.43 -3.59
N HIS A 141 11.02 5.35 -3.10
CA HIS A 141 11.37 3.98 -3.42
C HIS A 141 10.11 3.14 -3.62
N GLU A 142 9.94 2.62 -4.83
CA GLU A 142 8.86 1.68 -5.14
C GLU A 142 9.07 0.33 -4.45
N VAL A 143 7.99 -0.22 -3.92
CA VAL A 143 7.98 -1.51 -3.22
C VAL A 143 6.70 -2.28 -3.52
N THR A 144 6.80 -3.60 -3.41
CA THR A 144 5.64 -4.50 -3.39
C THR A 144 5.86 -5.53 -2.30
N PHE A 145 4.88 -5.73 -1.43
CA PHE A 145 4.95 -6.70 -0.35
C PHE A 145 3.57 -7.27 0.02
N PRO A 146 3.53 -8.51 0.55
CA PRO A 146 2.29 -9.11 1.01
C PRO A 146 1.80 -8.44 2.30
N VAL A 147 0.50 -8.19 2.37
CA VAL A 147 -0.20 -7.68 3.56
C VAL A 147 -1.34 -8.63 3.89
N GLN A 148 -1.35 -9.15 5.10
CA GLN A 148 -2.48 -9.89 5.65
C GLN A 148 -3.47 -8.89 6.23
N VAL A 149 -4.71 -8.92 5.77
CA VAL A 149 -5.80 -8.03 6.20
C VAL A 149 -6.92 -8.87 6.76
N SER A 150 -7.48 -8.48 7.90
CA SER A 150 -8.67 -9.09 8.48
C SER A 150 -9.75 -8.04 8.70
N LEU A 151 -10.96 -8.32 8.23
CA LEU A 151 -12.14 -7.49 8.41
C LEU A 151 -13.10 -8.10 9.43
N SER A 152 -13.64 -7.25 10.32
CA SER A 152 -14.66 -7.64 11.31
C SER A 152 -15.63 -6.48 11.54
N GLY A 153 -16.76 -6.48 10.83
CA GLY A 153 -17.69 -5.37 10.81
C GLY A 153 -17.00 -4.09 10.31
N ASN A 154 -17.05 -3.02 11.10
CA ASN A 154 -16.36 -1.76 10.79
C ASN A 154 -14.91 -1.70 11.29
N ALA A 155 -14.41 -2.75 11.92
CA ALA A 155 -13.01 -2.83 12.34
C ALA A 155 -12.18 -3.61 11.32
N TRP A 156 -10.91 -3.24 11.21
CA TRP A 156 -9.95 -3.97 10.39
C TRP A 156 -8.60 -4.03 11.09
N THR A 157 -7.82 -5.04 10.74
CA THR A 157 -6.41 -5.16 11.11
C THR A 157 -5.58 -5.54 9.90
N ALA A 158 -4.31 -5.15 9.90
CA ALA A 158 -3.36 -5.55 8.87
C ALA A 158 -2.01 -5.88 9.48
N LYS A 159 -1.31 -6.83 8.85
CA LYS A 159 0.07 -7.20 9.18
C LYS A 159 0.88 -7.39 7.92
N ALA A 160 2.13 -6.94 7.93
CA ALA A 160 3.08 -7.18 6.84
C ALA A 160 4.47 -7.44 7.40
N SER A 161 5.26 -8.24 6.68
CA SER A 161 6.68 -8.42 6.97
C SER A 161 7.45 -8.36 5.67
N PHE A 162 8.38 -7.41 5.55
CA PHE A 162 9.17 -7.17 4.36
C PHE A 162 10.56 -6.64 4.70
N GLN A 163 11.45 -6.53 3.70
CA GLN A 163 12.80 -6.04 3.89
C GLN A 163 12.99 -4.69 3.18
N ILE A 164 13.67 -3.77 3.86
CA ILE A 164 14.11 -2.50 3.31
C ILE A 164 15.63 -2.53 3.14
N PRO A 165 16.16 -2.41 1.90
CA PRO A 165 17.59 -2.30 1.64
C PRO A 165 18.08 -0.87 1.92
N TYR A 166 18.10 -0.48 3.19
CA TYR A 166 18.28 0.91 3.61
C TYR A 166 19.59 1.52 3.12
N VAL A 167 20.67 0.72 3.01
CA VAL A 167 21.95 1.21 2.47
C VAL A 167 21.82 1.53 0.97
N LYS A 168 21.16 0.66 0.20
CA LYS A 168 20.86 0.92 -1.22
C LYS A 168 19.97 2.16 -1.41
N TRP A 169 19.17 2.49 -0.40
CA TRP A 169 18.30 3.66 -0.38
C TRP A 169 19.01 4.94 0.12
N GLY A 170 20.34 4.89 0.23
CA GLY A 170 21.18 6.06 0.55
C GLY A 170 21.41 6.31 2.04
N MET A 171 20.88 5.45 2.92
CA MET A 171 21.13 5.55 4.35
C MET A 171 22.49 4.95 4.72
N LYS A 172 23.16 5.52 5.74
CA LYS A 172 24.47 5.08 6.16
C LYS A 172 24.41 3.75 6.93
N ASN A 173 25.26 2.78 6.56
CA ASN A 173 25.45 1.59 7.37
C ASN A 173 26.18 1.94 8.67
N PRO A 174 25.62 1.61 9.86
CA PRO A 174 26.21 1.95 11.15
C PRO A 174 27.34 1.02 11.61
N SER A 175 27.86 0.13 10.77
CA SER A 175 28.99 -0.76 11.08
C SER A 175 30.20 0.02 11.59
N VAL A 176 30.94 -0.58 12.52
CA VAL A 176 32.19 -0.04 13.06
C VAL A 176 33.20 -1.18 13.27
N LEU A 177 34.44 -0.97 12.86
CA LEU A 177 35.54 -1.94 13.06
C LEU A 177 35.10 -3.39 12.84
N PHE A 178 34.96 -4.14 13.93
CA PHE A 178 34.63 -5.59 13.89
C PHE A 178 33.11 -5.86 13.98
N LEU A 179 32.29 -4.85 14.28
CA LEU A 179 30.86 -4.99 14.35
C LEU A 179 30.25 -4.70 12.97
N ARG A 180 29.88 -5.77 12.27
CA ARG A 180 29.16 -5.68 10.98
C ARG A 180 27.68 -5.65 11.21
N VAL A 181 27.00 -4.82 10.45
CA VAL A 181 25.53 -4.68 10.43
C VAL A 181 25.03 -4.96 9.02
N ALA A 182 23.95 -5.69 8.89
CA ALA A 182 23.34 -5.99 7.59
C ALA A 182 22.95 -4.70 6.85
N ASP A 183 23.01 -4.73 5.52
CA ASP A 183 22.62 -3.62 4.64
C ASP A 183 21.08 -3.53 4.44
N THR A 184 20.36 -4.51 4.97
CA THR A 184 18.90 -4.61 4.93
C THR A 184 18.35 -4.70 6.33
N VAL A 185 17.18 -4.11 6.54
CA VAL A 185 16.40 -4.22 7.79
C VAL A 185 15.07 -4.89 7.49
N ARG A 186 14.66 -5.83 8.35
CA ARG A 186 13.32 -6.40 8.29
C ARG A 186 12.36 -5.47 9.03
N VAL A 187 11.24 -5.17 8.39
CA VAL A 187 10.14 -4.41 8.96
C VAL A 187 8.98 -5.34 9.21
N GLN A 188 8.40 -5.27 10.40
CA GLN A 188 7.16 -5.90 10.77
C GLN A 188 6.14 -4.79 11.05
N PHE A 189 5.24 -4.59 10.11
CA PHE A 189 4.16 -3.62 10.22
C PHE A 189 2.93 -4.27 10.82
N HIS A 190 2.28 -3.57 11.74
CA HIS A 190 0.96 -3.90 12.22
C HIS A 190 0.08 -2.65 12.23
N ALA A 191 -1.17 -2.81 11.87
CA ALA A 191 -2.15 -1.75 11.91
C ALA A 191 -3.51 -2.27 12.35
N GLY A 192 -4.27 -1.38 12.93
CA GLY A 192 -5.67 -1.58 13.23
C GLY A 192 -6.41 -0.25 13.13
N GLY A 193 -7.71 -0.33 12.85
CA GLY A 193 -8.50 0.88 12.69
C GLY A 193 -9.96 0.59 12.36
N SER A 194 -10.63 1.60 11.80
CA SER A 194 -12.02 1.52 11.42
C SER A 194 -12.21 1.79 9.93
N ILE A 195 -13.27 1.22 9.36
CA ILE A 195 -13.77 1.55 8.04
C ILE A 195 -14.74 2.70 8.24
N ALA A 196 -14.42 3.88 7.67
CA ALA A 196 -15.35 5.00 7.63
C ALA A 196 -16.35 4.78 6.48
N GLN A 197 -17.60 5.08 6.77
CA GLN A 197 -18.70 5.08 5.79
C GLN A 197 -18.83 6.44 5.13
#